data_e8bde833ecb2836e1a02efd425e80ca7
#
_entry.id   e8bde833ecb2836e1a02efd425e80ca7
#
_cell.length_a   1.000
_cell.length_b   1.000
_cell.length_c   1.000
_cell.angle_alpha   90.00
_cell.angle_beta   90.00
_cell.angle_gamma   90.00
#
_symmetry.space_group_name_H-M   'P 1'
#
loop_
_entity.id
_entity.type
_entity.pdbx_description
1 polymer ?
#
loop_
_entity_poly.entity_id
_entity_poly.type
_entity_poly.pdbx_seq_one_letter_code
_entity_poly.pdbx_strand_id
1 'polypeptide(L)'
;MRTRHLMFNLTRPELSMMLLAPLSPDAGGYGRCKNADGTPVIAGRDDADWRTILALSEAGKRRLDEIKRFDMPGFVPPAPYTREMIRYGILPPDTDPAQPYDFRAADLAYWNSFVFSPAGK
;
A
#
# COMPACT_ATOMS: atom_id res chain seq x y z
N MET A 1 -15.12 9.03 -5.69
CA MET A 1 -13.73 9.47 -5.46
C MET A 1 -12.80 8.28 -5.67
N ARG A 2 -11.93 8.35 -6.67
CA ARG A 2 -10.96 7.27 -6.92
C ARG A 2 -9.80 7.44 -5.97
N THR A 3 -9.47 6.39 -5.22
CA THR A 3 -8.40 6.43 -4.23
C THR A 3 -7.02 6.37 -4.90
N ARG A 4 -5.98 6.82 -4.20
CA ARG A 4 -4.59 6.76 -4.66
C ARG A 4 -4.15 5.34 -5.04
N HIS A 5 -4.75 4.33 -4.43
CA HIS A 5 -4.46 2.92 -4.73
C HIS A 5 -4.82 2.51 -6.17
N LEU A 6 -5.71 3.23 -6.82
CA LEU A 6 -6.05 2.97 -8.23
C LEU A 6 -5.02 3.59 -9.19
N MET A 7 -4.34 4.67 -8.77
CA MET A 7 -3.32 5.32 -9.59
C MET A 7 -2.06 4.45 -9.69
N PHE A 8 -1.57 3.98 -8.56
CA PHE A 8 -0.43 3.07 -8.47
C PHE A 8 -0.87 1.80 -7.74
N ASN A 9 -1.06 0.72 -8.49
CA ASN A 9 -1.41 -0.58 -7.93
C ASN A 9 -0.12 -1.34 -7.59
N LEU A 10 0.28 -1.31 -6.32
CA LEU A 10 1.50 -1.98 -5.86
C LEU A 10 1.31 -3.47 -5.58
N THR A 11 0.12 -4.01 -5.77
CA THR A 11 -0.13 -5.46 -5.78
C THR A 11 0.07 -6.03 -7.17
N ARG A 12 -0.49 -5.33 -8.18
CA ARG A 12 -0.37 -5.66 -9.60
C ARG A 12 -0.02 -4.39 -10.38
N PRO A 13 1.26 -4.04 -10.47
CA PRO A 13 1.71 -2.77 -11.06
C PRO A 13 1.19 -2.51 -12.47
N GLU A 14 1.07 -3.55 -13.28
CA GLU A 14 0.54 -3.49 -14.64
C GLU A 14 -0.94 -3.04 -14.73
N LEU A 15 -1.67 -3.13 -13.63
CA LEU A 15 -3.07 -2.67 -13.54
C LEU A 15 -3.20 -1.26 -12.96
N SER A 16 -2.09 -0.56 -12.78
CA SER A 16 -2.10 0.83 -12.31
C SER A 16 -2.83 1.73 -13.29
N MET A 17 -3.66 2.63 -12.80
CA MET A 17 -4.40 3.56 -13.65
C MET A 17 -3.45 4.52 -14.40
N MET A 18 -2.31 4.85 -13.81
CA MET A 18 -1.25 5.61 -14.50
C MET A 18 -0.78 4.95 -15.79
N LEU A 19 -0.84 3.62 -15.87
CA LEU A 19 -0.46 2.84 -17.04
C LEU A 19 -1.65 2.59 -17.98
N LEU A 20 -2.82 2.29 -17.43
CA LEU A 20 -3.98 1.89 -18.23
C LEU A 20 -4.74 3.09 -18.83
N ALA A 21 -4.80 4.23 -18.14
CA ALA A 21 -5.53 5.37 -18.62
C ALA A 21 -4.99 5.93 -19.96
N PRO A 22 -3.67 6.15 -20.12
CA PRO A 22 -3.13 6.64 -21.39
C PRO A 22 -2.94 5.56 -22.45
N LEU A 23 -2.93 4.28 -22.08
CA LEU A 23 -2.71 3.18 -23.00
C LEU A 23 -3.87 2.99 -23.96
N SER A 24 -3.55 2.71 -25.24
CA SER A 24 -4.53 2.44 -26.27
C SER A 24 -5.49 1.30 -25.88
N PRO A 25 -6.79 1.41 -26.24
CA PRO A 25 -7.74 0.31 -26.07
C PRO A 25 -7.30 -0.97 -26.78
N ASP A 26 -6.65 -0.87 -27.93
CA ASP A 26 -6.13 -2.02 -28.67
C ASP A 26 -5.06 -2.80 -27.88
N ALA A 27 -4.37 -2.12 -26.98
CA ALA A 27 -3.37 -2.72 -26.09
C ALA A 27 -3.95 -3.06 -24.70
N GLY A 28 -5.25 -2.92 -24.50
CA GLY A 28 -5.95 -3.22 -23.25
C GLY A 28 -6.06 -2.05 -22.27
N GLY A 29 -5.82 -0.82 -22.71
CA GLY A 29 -5.96 0.39 -21.92
C GLY A 29 -7.32 1.09 -22.10
N TYR A 30 -7.42 2.32 -21.59
CA TYR A 30 -8.65 3.11 -21.66
C TYR A 30 -8.59 4.26 -22.67
N GLY A 31 -7.43 4.55 -23.26
CA GLY A 31 -7.26 5.60 -24.26
C GLY A 31 -7.72 7.00 -23.80
N ARG A 32 -7.54 7.32 -22.53
CA ARG A 32 -8.02 8.58 -21.94
C ARG A 32 -7.15 9.78 -22.27
N CYS A 33 -5.87 9.55 -22.56
CA CYS A 33 -4.94 10.60 -22.97
C CYS A 33 -4.73 10.48 -24.48
N LYS A 34 -5.03 11.56 -25.20
CA LYS A 34 -4.98 11.57 -26.66
C LYS A 34 -4.11 12.70 -27.18
N ASN A 35 -3.45 12.44 -28.30
CA ASN A 35 -2.76 13.44 -29.10
C ASN A 35 -3.78 14.39 -29.76
N ALA A 36 -3.31 15.46 -30.36
CA ALA A 36 -4.15 16.43 -31.05
C ALA A 36 -4.94 15.83 -32.22
N ASP A 37 -4.43 14.77 -32.83
CA ASP A 37 -5.10 14.03 -33.93
C ASP A 37 -6.11 12.98 -33.43
N GLY A 38 -6.31 12.87 -32.12
CA GLY A 38 -7.26 11.93 -31.52
C GLY A 38 -6.68 10.53 -31.26
N THR A 39 -5.42 10.27 -31.59
CA THR A 39 -4.77 8.99 -31.31
C THR A 39 -4.35 8.90 -29.85
N PRO A 40 -4.35 7.70 -29.25
CA PRO A 40 -3.83 7.52 -27.90
C PRO A 40 -2.37 7.92 -27.77
N VAL A 41 -1.99 8.55 -26.66
CA VAL A 41 -0.61 8.98 -26.40
C VAL A 41 0.33 7.80 -26.31
N ILE A 42 -0.13 6.67 -25.76
CA ILE A 42 0.62 5.42 -25.65
C ILE A 42 -0.08 4.35 -26.49
N ALA A 43 0.55 3.98 -27.60
CA ALA A 43 -0.05 3.05 -28.56
C ALA A 43 0.05 1.59 -28.10
N GLY A 44 1.09 1.23 -27.36
CA GLY A 44 1.32 -0.15 -26.95
C GLY A 44 2.18 -0.26 -25.68
N ARG A 45 2.26 -1.47 -25.16
CA ARG A 45 3.01 -1.77 -23.93
C ARG A 45 4.53 -1.81 -24.16
N ASP A 46 4.97 -1.72 -25.41
CA ASP A 46 6.38 -1.59 -25.81
C ASP A 46 6.86 -0.14 -25.79
N ASP A 47 5.96 0.82 -25.59
CA ASP A 47 6.30 2.24 -25.45
C ASP A 47 7.30 2.45 -24.32
N ALA A 48 8.34 3.26 -24.57
CA ALA A 48 9.43 3.48 -23.63
C ALA A 48 8.95 4.16 -22.33
N ASP A 49 8.04 5.13 -22.43
CA ASP A 49 7.50 5.84 -21.27
C ASP A 49 6.60 4.91 -20.44
N TRP A 50 5.79 4.11 -21.10
CA TRP A 50 4.96 3.10 -20.43
C TRP A 50 5.81 2.11 -19.62
N ARG A 51 6.88 1.61 -20.22
CA ARG A 51 7.83 0.69 -19.55
C ARG A 51 8.55 1.37 -18.39
N THR A 52 8.89 2.64 -18.52
CA THR A 52 9.55 3.41 -17.44
C THR A 52 8.60 3.54 -16.24
N ILE A 53 7.35 3.87 -16.46
CA ILE A 53 6.34 3.98 -15.38
C ILE A 53 6.08 2.61 -14.74
N LEU A 54 6.01 1.54 -15.56
CA LEU A 54 5.86 0.18 -15.04
C LEU A 54 7.05 -0.21 -14.15
N ALA A 55 8.27 0.03 -14.61
CA ALA A 55 9.49 -0.28 -13.86
C ALA A 55 9.54 0.49 -12.51
N LEU A 56 9.11 1.75 -12.49
CA LEU A 56 8.99 2.53 -11.26
C LEU A 56 7.96 1.91 -10.29
N SER A 57 6.81 1.50 -10.82
CA SER A 57 5.75 0.88 -10.02
C SER A 57 6.18 -0.49 -9.45
N GLU A 58 6.90 -1.28 -10.25
CA GLU A 58 7.48 -2.55 -9.82
C GLU A 58 8.57 -2.36 -8.76
N ALA A 59 9.40 -1.32 -8.90
CA ALA A 59 10.38 -0.96 -7.87
C ALA A 59 9.69 -0.57 -6.55
N GLY A 60 8.60 0.20 -6.63
CA GLY A 60 7.77 0.53 -5.47
C GLY A 60 7.18 -0.70 -4.80
N LYS A 61 6.68 -1.66 -5.60
CA LYS A 61 6.19 -2.94 -5.09
C LYS A 61 7.28 -3.72 -4.35
N ARG A 62 8.46 -3.87 -4.96
CA ARG A 62 9.59 -4.56 -4.31
C ARG A 62 9.96 -3.89 -2.99
N ARG A 63 10.04 -2.56 -2.97
CA ARG A 63 10.34 -1.82 -1.75
C ARG A 63 9.28 -2.04 -0.67
N LEU A 64 8.00 -2.03 -1.06
CA LEU A 64 6.90 -2.30 -0.13
C LEU A 64 6.96 -3.73 0.42
N ASP A 65 7.30 -4.71 -0.42
CA ASP A 65 7.45 -6.12 0.01
C ASP A 65 8.63 -6.29 0.98
N GLU A 66 9.68 -5.46 0.87
CA GLU A 66 10.80 -5.44 1.82
C GLU A 66 10.42 -4.85 3.17
N ILE A 67 9.85 -3.65 3.19
CA ILE A 67 9.52 -2.92 4.43
C ILE A 67 8.20 -3.39 5.03
N LYS A 68 7.33 -3.97 4.23
CA LYS A 68 5.99 -4.50 4.53
C LYS A 68 5.00 -3.44 5.03
N ARG A 69 3.74 -3.63 4.71
CA ARG A 69 2.63 -2.89 5.32
C ARG A 69 2.22 -3.59 6.63
N PHE A 70 1.50 -2.86 7.45
CA PHE A 70 0.98 -3.36 8.73
C PHE A 70 0.08 -4.61 8.59
N ASP A 71 -0.50 -4.83 7.41
CA ASP A 71 -1.38 -5.97 7.10
C ASP A 71 -0.65 -7.15 6.44
N MET A 72 0.66 -7.03 6.21
CA MET A 72 1.47 -8.10 5.63
C MET A 72 2.06 -9.01 6.70
N PRO A 73 2.16 -10.33 6.45
CA PRO A 73 2.87 -11.23 7.33
C PRO A 73 4.33 -10.79 7.52
N GLY A 74 4.81 -10.88 8.76
CA GLY A 74 6.18 -10.50 9.09
C GLY A 74 6.42 -9.00 9.24
N PHE A 75 5.36 -8.16 9.24
CA PHE A 75 5.49 -6.75 9.56
C PHE A 75 6.05 -6.55 10.97
N VAL A 76 7.09 -5.71 11.07
CA VAL A 76 7.68 -5.30 12.34
C VAL A 76 7.33 -3.84 12.56
N PRO A 77 6.49 -3.49 13.54
CA PRO A 77 6.17 -2.10 13.84
C PRO A 77 7.42 -1.30 14.24
N PRO A 78 7.41 0.03 14.06
CA PRO A 78 8.50 0.87 14.53
C PRO A 78 8.77 0.67 16.03
N ALA A 79 10.03 0.58 16.41
CA ALA A 79 10.41 0.33 17.82
C ALA A 79 9.80 1.32 18.83
N PRO A 80 9.64 2.62 18.52
CA PRO A 80 8.93 3.55 19.41
C PRO A 80 7.49 3.15 19.68
N TYR A 81 6.76 2.69 18.66
CA TYR A 81 5.38 2.20 18.84
C TYR A 81 5.33 1.01 19.79
N THR A 82 6.19 0.02 19.59
CA THR A 82 6.25 -1.17 20.43
C THR A 82 6.57 -0.82 21.88
N ARG A 83 7.52 0.09 22.11
CA ARG A 83 7.85 0.56 23.47
C ARG A 83 6.67 1.23 24.16
N GLU A 84 5.89 2.05 23.45
CA GLU A 84 4.70 2.68 24.01
C GLU A 84 3.60 1.65 24.32
N MET A 85 3.43 0.65 23.45
CA MET A 85 2.45 -0.41 23.69
C MET A 85 2.83 -1.27 24.92
N ILE A 86 4.11 -1.51 25.14
CA ILE A 86 4.61 -2.15 26.37
C ILE A 86 4.35 -1.26 27.59
N ARG A 87 4.66 0.03 27.47
CA ARG A 87 4.46 1.01 28.56
C ARG A 87 3.01 1.12 29.00
N TYR A 88 2.07 1.03 28.05
CA TYR A 88 0.64 1.07 28.35
C TYR A 88 0.04 -0.28 28.78
N GLY A 89 0.85 -1.33 28.85
CA GLY A 89 0.39 -2.66 29.24
C GLY A 89 -0.41 -3.38 28.14
N ILE A 90 -0.34 -2.90 26.90
CA ILE A 90 -0.99 -3.54 25.73
C ILE A 90 -0.19 -4.77 25.28
N LEU A 91 1.12 -4.67 25.32
CA LEU A 91 2.04 -5.77 25.03
C LEU A 91 2.78 -6.25 26.29
N PRO A 92 3.17 -7.52 26.35
CA PRO A 92 3.99 -8.04 27.44
C PRO A 92 5.32 -7.27 27.58
N PRO A 93 5.85 -7.14 28.81
CA PRO A 93 7.10 -6.42 29.05
C PRO A 93 8.33 -7.00 28.34
N ASP A 94 8.30 -8.29 28.04
CA ASP A 94 9.37 -9.05 27.39
C ASP A 94 9.23 -9.09 25.85
N THR A 95 8.30 -8.33 25.27
CA THR A 95 8.14 -8.24 23.83
C THR A 95 9.40 -7.67 23.18
N ASP A 96 9.99 -8.43 22.25
CA ASP A 96 11.14 -7.97 21.47
C ASP A 96 10.69 -7.00 20.36
N PRO A 97 11.10 -5.72 20.39
CA PRO A 97 10.73 -4.75 19.37
C PRO A 97 11.27 -5.06 17.96
N ALA A 98 12.24 -5.96 17.84
CA ALA A 98 12.81 -6.35 16.56
C ALA A 98 12.06 -7.51 15.89
N GLN A 99 11.09 -8.09 16.57
CA GLN A 99 10.33 -9.24 16.08
C GLN A 99 8.89 -8.86 15.70
N PRO A 100 8.32 -9.52 14.68
CA PRO A 100 6.91 -9.32 14.34
C PRO A 100 6.01 -9.87 15.47
N TYR A 101 4.88 -9.22 15.66
CA TYR A 101 3.79 -9.67 16.53
C TYR A 101 2.45 -9.31 15.89
N ASP A 102 1.35 -9.71 16.47
CA ASP A 102 0.02 -9.37 15.96
C ASP A 102 -0.26 -7.87 16.17
N PHE A 103 0.18 -7.07 15.19
CA PHE A 103 0.01 -5.62 15.20
C PHE A 103 -1.46 -5.21 15.25
N ARG A 104 -2.33 -5.91 14.52
CA ARG A 104 -3.78 -5.57 14.51
C ARG A 104 -4.41 -5.78 15.88
N ALA A 105 -4.08 -6.87 16.55
CA ALA A 105 -4.58 -7.12 17.88
C ALA A 105 -4.06 -6.09 18.89
N ALA A 106 -2.79 -5.73 18.83
CA ALA A 106 -2.20 -4.69 19.68
C ALA A 106 -2.83 -3.33 19.44
N ASP A 107 -2.98 -2.93 18.18
CA ASP A 107 -3.58 -1.64 17.81
C ASP A 107 -5.05 -1.56 18.22
N LEU A 108 -5.82 -2.63 17.99
CA LEU A 108 -7.20 -2.71 18.45
C LEU A 108 -7.30 -2.62 19.98
N ALA A 109 -6.44 -3.31 20.71
CA ALA A 109 -6.40 -3.23 22.17
C ALA A 109 -6.08 -1.82 22.66
N TYR A 110 -5.13 -1.15 21.99
CA TYR A 110 -4.81 0.25 22.28
C TYR A 110 -6.03 1.16 22.09
N TRP A 111 -6.71 1.09 20.94
CA TRP A 111 -7.89 1.92 20.69
C TRP A 111 -9.04 1.58 21.63
N ASN A 112 -9.26 0.32 21.93
CA ASN A 112 -10.30 -0.11 22.89
C ASN A 112 -10.03 0.39 24.32
N SER A 113 -8.77 0.65 24.68
CA SER A 113 -8.43 1.18 26.00
C SER A 113 -8.97 2.60 26.24
N PHE A 114 -9.30 3.34 25.18
CA PHE A 114 -9.94 4.66 25.26
C PHE A 114 -11.47 4.61 25.28
N VAL A 115 -12.06 3.45 25.04
CA VAL A 115 -13.52 3.32 25.03
C VAL A 115 -14.02 3.25 26.47
N PHE A 116 -14.65 4.31 26.91
CA PHE A 116 -15.37 4.32 28.18
C PHE A 116 -16.66 3.52 28.04
N SER A 117 -16.78 2.43 28.77
CA SER A 117 -18.02 1.67 28.89
C SER A 117 -18.66 1.96 30.25
N PRO A 118 -19.77 2.71 30.28
CA PRO A 118 -20.47 2.96 31.55
C PRO A 118 -21.03 1.68 32.19
N ALA A 119 -21.24 0.65 31.36
CA ALA A 119 -21.71 -0.68 31.79
C ALA A 119 -20.57 -1.67 32.05
N GLY A 120 -19.34 -1.25 31.90
CA GLY A 120 -18.14 -2.05 32.12
C GLY A 120 -17.89 -2.35 33.59
N LYS A 121 -18.80 -3.06 34.13
CA LYS A 121 -18.62 -3.70 35.45
C LYS A 121 -18.26 -5.14 35.25
#